data_696b21755062cee609cf8836d901947d
#
_entry.id   696b21755062cee609cf8836d901947d
#
_cell.length_a   1.000
_cell.length_b   1.000
_cell.length_c   1.000
_cell.angle_alpha   90.00
_cell.angle_beta   90.00
_cell.angle_gamma   90.00
#
_symmetry.space_group_name_H-M   'P 1'
#
loop_
_entity.id
_entity.type
_entity.pdbx_description
1 polymer ?
#
loop_
_entity_poly.entity_id
_entity_poly.type
_entity_poly.pdbx_seq_one_letter_code
_entity_poly.pdbx_strand_id
1 'polypeptide(L)'
;MHVLIHSPNGYPFTLRSLVKNDSGILGEFFESLSPQTRSKFGPHPLDREYAKYVICKNIDVDNVSRFIIVTETQVVGYFIVDFNEYPNEGSRYSSYGIELDFALDPVFAPCIHDNYQGQGLASLGLDALLRYFDKSKIRSLVLMGGTQEPNLLARNLYKKFGFVEIGEFYTDYNRLNNVDMRLVR
;
A
#
# COMPACT_ATOMS: atom_id res chain seq x y z
N MET A 1 5.77 -14.65 -3.13
CA MET A 1 6.81 -14.02 -2.26
C MET A 1 6.71 -14.60 -0.85
N HIS A 2 7.85 -14.86 -0.18
CA HIS A 2 7.90 -15.26 1.24
C HIS A 2 9.30 -14.91 1.76
N VAL A 3 9.41 -13.93 2.67
CA VAL A 3 10.71 -13.39 3.14
C VAL A 3 10.63 -13.14 4.64
N LEU A 4 11.64 -13.59 5.38
CA LEU A 4 11.84 -13.24 6.78
C LEU A 4 12.48 -11.84 6.84
N ILE A 5 11.86 -10.94 7.60
CA ILE A 5 12.35 -9.59 7.86
C ILE A 5 12.50 -9.38 9.37
N HIS A 6 13.42 -8.54 9.78
CA HIS A 6 13.65 -8.24 11.20
C HIS A 6 13.47 -6.74 11.42
N SER A 7 12.68 -6.38 12.44
CA SER A 7 12.61 -4.99 12.88
C SER A 7 13.98 -4.50 13.36
N PRO A 8 14.20 -3.19 13.49
CA PRO A 8 15.44 -2.63 14.05
C PRO A 8 15.79 -3.18 15.44
N ASN A 9 14.80 -3.62 16.20
CA ASN A 9 14.97 -4.24 17.52
C ASN A 9 15.17 -5.76 17.48
N GLY A 10 15.33 -6.35 16.27
CA GLY A 10 15.61 -7.77 16.09
C GLY A 10 14.40 -8.70 16.11
N TYR A 11 13.17 -8.18 16.26
CA TYR A 11 11.96 -9.02 16.22
C TYR A 11 11.70 -9.55 14.81
N PRO A 12 11.48 -10.85 14.64
CA PRO A 12 11.22 -11.46 13.34
C PRO A 12 9.76 -11.26 12.90
N PHE A 13 9.59 -11.02 11.61
CA PHE A 13 8.30 -10.98 10.92
C PHE A 13 8.42 -11.69 9.59
N THR A 14 7.32 -12.22 9.08
CA THR A 14 7.28 -12.78 7.73
C THR A 14 6.51 -11.84 6.80
N LEU A 15 7.15 -11.37 5.73
CA LEU A 15 6.47 -10.71 4.62
C LEU A 15 6.19 -11.75 3.54
N ARG A 16 4.93 -11.91 3.17
CA ARG A 16 4.52 -12.88 2.15
C ARG A 16 3.33 -12.41 1.30
N SER A 17 3.15 -13.05 0.16
CA SER A 17 1.93 -12.86 -0.62
C SER A 17 0.71 -13.28 0.20
N LEU A 18 -0.37 -12.50 0.05
CA LEU A 18 -1.69 -12.87 0.56
C LEU A 18 -2.21 -14.08 -0.23
N VAL A 19 -2.90 -14.98 0.45
CA VAL A 19 -3.54 -16.13 -0.18
C VAL A 19 -5.02 -16.23 0.20
N LYS A 20 -5.79 -16.98 -0.55
CA LYS A 20 -7.25 -17.09 -0.38
C LYS A 20 -7.69 -17.48 1.04
N ASN A 21 -6.92 -18.32 1.69
CA ASN A 21 -7.22 -18.80 3.04
C ASN A 21 -6.93 -17.78 4.16
N ASP A 22 -6.33 -16.64 3.82
CA ASP A 22 -6.01 -15.57 4.79
C ASP A 22 -7.21 -14.67 5.14
N SER A 23 -8.38 -14.91 4.57
CA SER A 23 -9.54 -14.03 4.73
C SER A 23 -9.92 -13.74 6.19
N GLY A 24 -9.75 -14.73 7.08
CA GLY A 24 -10.02 -14.55 8.51
C GLY A 24 -9.05 -13.58 9.17
N ILE A 25 -7.75 -13.87 9.07
CA ILE A 25 -6.69 -13.04 9.69
C ILE A 25 -6.59 -11.64 9.06
N LEU A 26 -6.89 -11.51 7.76
CA LEU A 26 -6.95 -10.20 7.10
C LEU A 26 -8.15 -9.39 7.62
N GLY A 27 -9.31 -10.02 7.77
CA GLY A 27 -10.51 -9.39 8.34
C GLY A 27 -10.27 -8.92 9.78
N GLU A 28 -9.62 -9.73 10.61
CA GLU A 28 -9.22 -9.36 11.98
C GLU A 28 -8.27 -8.16 11.99
N PHE A 29 -7.28 -8.15 11.11
CA PHE A 29 -6.39 -7.01 10.93
C PHE A 29 -7.17 -5.74 10.58
N PHE A 30 -8.07 -5.80 9.60
CA PHE A 30 -8.86 -4.63 9.21
C PHE A 30 -9.71 -4.10 10.37
N GLU A 31 -10.40 -4.97 11.10
CA GLU A 31 -11.26 -4.58 12.23
C GLU A 31 -10.45 -4.03 13.42
N SER A 32 -9.21 -4.45 13.60
CA SER A 32 -8.34 -4.00 14.71
C SER A 32 -7.72 -2.63 14.52
N LEU A 33 -7.77 -2.06 13.30
CA LEU A 33 -7.20 -0.75 13.00
C LEU A 33 -7.98 0.39 13.66
N SER A 34 -7.28 1.35 14.22
CA SER A 34 -7.87 2.54 14.81
C SER A 34 -8.60 3.40 13.76
N PRO A 35 -9.59 4.22 14.18
CA PRO A 35 -10.22 5.20 13.28
C PRO A 35 -9.21 6.12 12.61
N GLN A 36 -8.12 6.48 13.31
CA GLN A 36 -7.07 7.33 12.78
C GLN A 36 -6.30 6.64 11.63
N THR A 37 -5.95 5.37 11.78
CA THR A 37 -5.29 4.59 10.70
C THR A 37 -6.23 4.37 9.54
N ARG A 38 -7.49 4.02 9.81
CA ARG A 38 -8.52 3.84 8.78
C ARG A 38 -8.74 5.09 7.94
N SER A 39 -8.76 6.28 8.56
CA SER A 39 -8.98 7.54 7.84
C SER A 39 -7.85 7.91 6.87
N LYS A 40 -6.68 7.28 7.00
CA LYS A 40 -5.53 7.47 6.10
C LYS A 40 -5.45 6.45 4.97
N PHE A 41 -6.30 5.43 4.99
CA PHE A 41 -6.31 4.37 4.00
C PHE A 41 -7.52 4.52 3.09
N GLY A 42 -7.30 4.94 1.85
CA GLY A 42 -8.35 5.23 0.89
C GLY A 42 -8.73 4.13 -0.11
N PRO A 43 -7.89 3.09 -0.34
CA PRO A 43 -8.10 2.17 -1.47
C PRO A 43 -9.42 1.40 -1.46
N HIS A 44 -9.87 0.93 -0.29
CA HIS A 44 -11.09 0.11 -0.16
C HIS A 44 -11.57 0.05 1.30
N PRO A 45 -12.79 -0.46 1.56
CA PRO A 45 -13.26 -0.72 2.91
C PRO A 45 -12.32 -1.66 3.69
N LEU A 46 -12.17 -1.38 4.99
CA LEU A 46 -11.33 -2.16 5.91
C LEU A 46 -12.22 -2.95 6.86
N ASP A 47 -12.92 -3.96 6.35
CA ASP A 47 -13.81 -4.81 7.10
C ASP A 47 -13.67 -6.29 6.70
N ARG A 48 -14.22 -7.17 7.53
CA ARG A 48 -14.15 -8.62 7.37
C ARG A 48 -14.87 -9.13 6.12
N GLU A 49 -16.01 -8.51 5.80
CA GLU A 49 -16.81 -8.88 4.65
C GLU A 49 -16.06 -8.57 3.35
N TYR A 50 -15.45 -7.39 3.28
CA TYR A 50 -14.63 -7.01 2.12
C TYR A 50 -13.39 -7.91 1.98
N ALA A 51 -12.69 -8.22 3.08
CA ALA A 51 -11.56 -9.13 3.08
C ALA A 51 -11.94 -10.50 2.50
N LYS A 52 -13.08 -11.05 2.93
CA LYS A 52 -13.54 -12.39 2.54
C LYS A 52 -14.14 -12.44 1.14
N TYR A 53 -15.11 -11.58 0.85
CA TYR A 53 -15.94 -11.71 -0.34
C TYR A 53 -15.46 -10.91 -1.54
N VAL A 54 -14.59 -9.93 -1.33
CA VAL A 54 -14.03 -9.14 -2.42
C VAL A 54 -12.55 -9.48 -2.61
N ILE A 55 -11.71 -9.30 -1.61
CA ILE A 55 -10.26 -9.50 -1.75
C ILE A 55 -9.93 -10.99 -1.95
N CYS A 56 -10.15 -11.80 -0.93
CA CYS A 56 -9.68 -13.19 -0.95
C CYS A 56 -10.43 -14.08 -1.95
N LYS A 57 -11.69 -13.74 -2.27
CA LYS A 57 -12.46 -14.44 -3.30
C LYS A 57 -11.88 -14.23 -4.71
N ASN A 58 -11.41 -13.03 -5.01
CA ASN A 58 -10.96 -12.63 -6.34
C ASN A 58 -9.43 -12.55 -6.50
N ILE A 59 -8.67 -12.97 -5.49
CA ILE A 59 -7.21 -12.75 -5.40
C ILE A 59 -6.41 -13.25 -6.59
N ASP A 60 -6.91 -14.25 -7.32
CA ASP A 60 -6.23 -14.83 -8.47
C ASP A 60 -6.62 -14.17 -9.81
N VAL A 61 -7.62 -13.26 -9.82
CA VAL A 61 -8.22 -12.73 -11.04
C VAL A 61 -8.40 -11.21 -11.09
N ASP A 62 -8.14 -10.50 -9.98
CA ASP A 62 -8.43 -9.08 -9.86
C ASP A 62 -7.27 -8.14 -10.26
N ASN A 63 -6.19 -8.71 -10.82
CA ASN A 63 -5.00 -7.97 -11.28
C ASN A 63 -4.32 -7.14 -10.17
N VAL A 64 -4.43 -7.59 -8.92
CA VAL A 64 -3.86 -6.90 -7.75
C VAL A 64 -2.91 -7.83 -7.00
N SER A 65 -1.66 -7.43 -6.87
CA SER A 65 -0.69 -8.11 -6.01
C SER A 65 -0.82 -7.61 -4.57
N ARG A 66 -1.12 -8.50 -3.64
CA ARG A 66 -1.28 -8.17 -2.22
C ARG A 66 -0.28 -8.92 -1.37
N PHE A 67 0.26 -8.23 -0.38
CA PHE A 67 1.25 -8.79 0.53
C PHE A 67 0.88 -8.43 1.97
N ILE A 68 1.22 -9.33 2.89
CA ILE A 68 1.02 -9.12 4.31
C ILE A 68 2.32 -9.33 5.08
N ILE A 69 2.52 -8.52 6.12
CA ILE A 69 3.50 -8.80 7.17
C ILE A 69 2.74 -9.49 8.30
N VAL A 70 3.25 -10.64 8.72
CA VAL A 70 2.65 -11.43 9.80
C VAL A 70 3.65 -11.68 10.93
N THR A 71 3.12 -11.74 12.14
CA THR A 71 3.75 -12.42 13.28
C THR A 71 3.34 -13.91 13.23
N GLU A 72 3.62 -14.67 14.30
CA GLU A 72 3.12 -16.04 14.41
C GLU A 72 1.58 -16.12 14.45
N THR A 73 0.91 -15.08 14.95
CA THR A 73 -0.51 -15.12 15.29
C THR A 73 -1.39 -14.14 14.53
N GLN A 74 -0.84 -13.08 13.93
CA GLN A 74 -1.65 -12.01 13.34
C GLN A 74 -0.97 -11.29 12.18
N VAL A 75 -1.78 -10.66 11.33
CA VAL A 75 -1.34 -9.68 10.33
C VAL A 75 -1.04 -8.36 11.03
N VAL A 76 0.10 -7.75 10.70
CA VAL A 76 0.53 -6.45 11.24
C VAL A 76 0.84 -5.42 10.14
N GLY A 77 0.85 -5.84 8.89
CA GLY A 77 1.02 -4.97 7.72
C GLY A 77 0.32 -5.53 6.50
N TYR A 78 -0.18 -4.65 5.65
CA TYR A 78 -0.85 -4.96 4.41
C TYR A 78 -0.40 -4.01 3.31
N PHE A 79 -0.08 -4.55 2.13
CA PHE A 79 0.44 -3.80 1.00
C PHE A 79 -0.30 -4.19 -0.28
N ILE A 80 -0.62 -3.19 -1.08
CA ILE A 80 -1.28 -3.34 -2.37
C ILE A 80 -0.34 -2.82 -3.46
N VAL A 81 -0.20 -3.59 -4.54
CA VAL A 81 0.32 -3.15 -5.84
C VAL A 81 -0.74 -3.50 -6.86
N ASP A 82 -1.45 -2.50 -7.36
CA ASP A 82 -2.64 -2.69 -8.19
C ASP A 82 -2.37 -2.20 -9.62
N PHE A 83 -2.60 -3.08 -10.58
CA PHE A 83 -2.34 -2.88 -12.01
C PHE A 83 -3.61 -2.54 -12.80
N ASN A 84 -4.72 -2.28 -12.12
CA ASN A 84 -5.96 -1.88 -12.79
C ASN A 84 -5.94 -0.41 -13.20
N GLU A 85 -6.80 -0.06 -14.15
CA GLU A 85 -7.00 1.31 -14.61
C GLU A 85 -7.63 2.19 -13.52
N TYR A 86 -7.04 3.36 -13.30
CA TYR A 86 -7.50 4.41 -12.39
C TYR A 86 -7.67 5.74 -13.16
N PRO A 87 -8.81 5.95 -13.85
CA PRO A 87 -8.98 7.12 -14.72
C PRO A 87 -8.77 8.47 -14.04
N ASN A 88 -9.16 8.59 -12.76
CA ASN A 88 -8.96 9.83 -12.00
C ASN A 88 -7.48 10.09 -11.74
N GLU A 89 -6.70 9.07 -11.36
CA GLU A 89 -5.25 9.16 -11.23
C GLU A 89 -4.62 9.46 -12.59
N GLY A 90 -4.98 8.72 -13.63
CA GLY A 90 -4.50 8.94 -14.98
C GLY A 90 -4.69 10.40 -15.43
N SER A 91 -5.91 10.92 -15.32
CA SER A 91 -6.23 12.31 -15.69
C SER A 91 -5.45 13.33 -14.86
N ARG A 92 -5.28 13.07 -13.56
CA ARG A 92 -4.54 13.95 -12.67
C ARG A 92 -3.06 13.98 -13.01
N TYR A 93 -2.42 12.80 -13.22
CA TYR A 93 -1.02 12.72 -13.63
C TYR A 93 -0.80 13.31 -15.04
N SER A 94 -1.74 13.13 -15.99
CA SER A 94 -1.69 13.78 -17.32
C SER A 94 -1.68 15.30 -17.19
N SER A 95 -2.40 15.89 -16.22
CA SER A 95 -2.37 17.34 -15.98
C SER A 95 -0.99 17.85 -15.52
N TYR A 96 -0.15 16.97 -14.98
CA TYR A 96 1.25 17.24 -14.65
C TYR A 96 2.23 16.91 -15.79
N GLY A 97 1.72 16.52 -16.96
CA GLY A 97 2.53 16.10 -18.10
C GLY A 97 3.08 14.68 -18.00
N ILE A 98 2.47 13.82 -17.17
CA ILE A 98 2.90 12.44 -16.95
C ILE A 98 1.80 11.48 -17.42
N GLU A 99 2.09 10.72 -18.47
CA GLU A 99 1.19 9.68 -18.95
C GLU A 99 1.49 8.34 -18.23
N LEU A 100 0.51 7.84 -17.47
CA LEU A 100 0.60 6.57 -16.77
C LEU A 100 0.10 5.42 -17.67
N ASP A 101 0.83 4.31 -17.62
CA ASP A 101 0.40 3.00 -18.08
C ASP A 101 0.35 2.10 -16.84
N PHE A 102 -0.83 1.85 -16.30
CA PHE A 102 -0.97 1.14 -15.02
C PHE A 102 -0.42 -0.29 -15.05
N ALA A 103 -0.24 -0.91 -16.22
CA ALA A 103 0.47 -2.18 -16.34
C ALA A 103 1.99 -2.03 -16.05
N LEU A 104 2.54 -0.83 -16.24
CA LEU A 104 3.95 -0.49 -16.02
C LEU A 104 4.14 0.49 -14.85
N ASP A 105 3.11 1.24 -14.49
CA ASP A 105 3.09 2.24 -13.42
C ASP A 105 1.96 1.94 -12.41
N PRO A 106 1.96 0.76 -11.75
CA PRO A 106 0.88 0.39 -10.85
C PRO A 106 0.76 1.33 -9.66
N VAL A 107 -0.44 1.36 -9.08
CA VAL A 107 -0.68 2.12 -7.85
C VAL A 107 -0.30 1.30 -6.62
N PHE A 108 0.19 1.99 -5.60
CA PHE A 108 0.71 1.39 -4.37
C PHE A 108 0.03 1.97 -3.13
N ALA A 109 -0.33 1.11 -2.18
CA ALA A 109 -0.87 1.54 -0.89
C ALA A 109 -0.44 0.58 0.23
N PRO A 110 0.26 1.06 1.27
CA PRO A 110 0.57 0.30 2.47
C PRO A 110 -0.34 0.66 3.63
N CYS A 111 -0.57 -0.29 4.53
CA CYS A 111 -1.20 -0.09 5.81
C CYS A 111 -0.45 -0.89 6.90
N ILE A 112 -0.07 -0.26 8.01
CA ILE A 112 0.58 -0.90 9.15
C ILE A 112 -0.32 -0.75 10.37
N HIS A 113 -0.52 -1.84 11.11
CA HIS A 113 -1.28 -1.87 12.36
C HIS A 113 -0.72 -0.86 13.37
N ASP A 114 -1.59 -0.17 14.10
CA ASP A 114 -1.25 0.94 15.00
C ASP A 114 -0.12 0.60 15.96
N ASN A 115 -0.18 -0.55 16.63
CA ASN A 115 0.82 -0.99 17.62
C ASN A 115 2.20 -1.32 16.99
N TYR A 116 2.30 -1.37 15.66
CA TYR A 116 3.52 -1.71 14.92
C TYR A 116 4.03 -0.54 14.06
N GLN A 117 3.34 0.61 14.10
CA GLN A 117 3.82 1.84 13.47
C GLN A 117 5.06 2.36 14.19
N GLY A 118 5.90 3.11 13.49
CA GLY A 118 7.16 3.63 14.05
C GLY A 118 8.28 2.60 14.23
N GLN A 119 8.02 1.31 13.98
CA GLN A 119 8.99 0.23 14.15
C GLN A 119 9.72 -0.17 12.84
N GLY A 120 9.64 0.64 11.80
CA GLY A 120 10.32 0.41 10.53
C GLY A 120 9.66 -0.61 9.60
N LEU A 121 8.53 -1.24 9.96
CA LEU A 121 7.91 -2.31 9.17
C LEU A 121 7.47 -1.85 7.78
N ALA A 122 6.95 -0.62 7.65
CA ALA A 122 6.59 -0.08 6.34
C ALA A 122 7.83 0.06 5.43
N SER A 123 8.98 0.49 5.99
CA SER A 123 10.25 0.59 5.26
C SER A 123 10.76 -0.79 4.83
N LEU A 124 10.75 -1.75 5.74
CA LEU A 124 11.20 -3.12 5.46
C LEU A 124 10.30 -3.79 4.41
N GLY A 125 8.99 -3.60 4.51
CA GLY A 125 8.03 -4.12 3.55
C GLY A 125 8.23 -3.51 2.16
N LEU A 126 8.36 -2.19 2.07
CA LEU A 126 8.57 -1.50 0.79
C LEU A 126 9.92 -1.89 0.16
N ASP A 127 11.01 -1.95 0.93
CA ASP A 127 12.32 -2.40 0.44
C ASP A 127 12.24 -3.82 -0.15
N ALA A 128 11.62 -4.75 0.58
CA ALA A 128 11.46 -6.12 0.11
C ALA A 128 10.58 -6.23 -1.14
N LEU A 129 9.51 -5.43 -1.24
CA LEU A 129 8.67 -5.36 -2.42
C LEU A 129 9.40 -4.78 -3.63
N LEU A 130 10.18 -3.72 -3.45
CA LEU A 130 11.00 -3.14 -4.52
C LEU A 130 12.00 -4.16 -5.07
N ARG A 131 12.65 -4.93 -4.20
CA ARG A 131 13.54 -6.04 -4.64
C ARG A 131 12.78 -7.17 -5.34
N TYR A 132 11.58 -7.52 -4.84
CA TYR A 132 10.74 -8.55 -5.45
C TYR A 132 10.36 -8.18 -6.89
N PHE A 133 10.04 -6.91 -7.12
CA PHE A 133 9.69 -6.39 -8.44
C PHE A 133 10.89 -5.91 -9.26
N ASP A 134 12.14 -6.09 -8.81
CA ASP A 134 13.35 -5.60 -9.50
C ASP A 134 13.49 -6.16 -10.92
N LYS A 135 13.07 -7.42 -11.13
CA LYS A 135 13.10 -8.08 -12.45
C LYS A 135 11.78 -7.96 -13.22
N SER A 136 10.82 -7.20 -12.71
CA SER A 136 9.54 -6.96 -13.37
C SER A 136 9.66 -5.84 -14.40
N LYS A 137 8.60 -5.64 -15.18
CA LYS A 137 8.50 -4.53 -16.14
C LYS A 137 8.00 -3.22 -15.50
N ILE A 138 7.84 -3.17 -14.17
CA ILE A 138 7.37 -1.97 -13.48
C ILE A 138 8.34 -0.82 -13.73
N ARG A 139 7.85 0.25 -14.33
CA ARG A 139 8.58 1.47 -14.65
C ARG A 139 8.54 2.48 -13.51
N SER A 140 7.40 2.57 -12.84
CA SER A 140 7.25 3.40 -11.64
C SER A 140 6.18 2.86 -10.70
N LEU A 141 6.17 3.34 -9.46
CA LEU A 141 5.07 3.18 -8.52
C LEU A 141 4.47 4.55 -8.24
N VAL A 142 3.13 4.65 -8.27
CA VAL A 142 2.41 5.85 -7.87
C VAL A 142 1.58 5.56 -6.62
N LEU A 143 1.39 6.54 -5.74
CA LEU A 143 0.56 6.34 -4.56
C LEU A 143 -0.91 6.35 -4.95
N MET A 144 -1.69 5.35 -4.52
CA MET A 144 -3.12 5.25 -4.77
C MET A 144 -3.86 6.40 -4.06
N GLY A 145 -4.47 7.31 -4.84
CA GLY A 145 -5.15 8.49 -4.30
C GLY A 145 -4.22 9.51 -3.61
N GLY A 146 -2.91 9.44 -3.88
CA GLY A 146 -1.91 10.28 -3.21
C GLY A 146 -1.74 9.94 -1.72
N THR A 147 -1.09 10.83 -0.99
CA THR A 147 -1.02 10.78 0.49
C THR A 147 -1.53 12.09 1.08
N GLN A 148 -2.23 12.03 2.20
CA GLN A 148 -2.75 13.23 2.87
C GLN A 148 -1.60 14.19 3.19
N GLU A 149 -1.76 15.47 2.83
CA GLU A 149 -0.73 16.51 3.00
C GLU A 149 -0.17 16.56 4.43
N PRO A 150 -0.98 16.49 5.51
CA PRO A 150 -0.47 16.50 6.89
C PRO A 150 0.13 15.17 7.35
N ASN A 151 0.08 14.10 6.54
CA ASN A 151 0.65 12.79 6.91
C ASN A 151 2.18 12.76 6.67
N LEU A 152 2.92 13.58 7.44
CA LEU A 152 4.37 13.72 7.30
C LEU A 152 5.12 12.39 7.50
N LEU A 153 4.60 11.50 8.35
CA LEU A 153 5.22 10.19 8.57
C LEU A 153 5.27 9.37 7.28
N ALA A 154 4.15 9.29 6.56
CA ALA A 154 4.09 8.57 5.29
C ALA A 154 4.90 9.30 4.20
N ARG A 155 4.77 10.63 4.07
CA ARG A 155 5.53 11.42 3.08
C ARG A 155 7.04 11.24 3.27
N ASN A 156 7.54 11.29 4.51
CA ASN A 156 8.95 11.09 4.81
C ASN A 156 9.41 9.65 4.50
N LEU A 157 8.57 8.64 4.77
CA LEU A 157 8.83 7.27 4.35
C LEU A 157 9.02 7.19 2.84
N TYR A 158 8.08 7.72 2.06
CA TYR A 158 8.14 7.65 0.60
C TYR A 158 9.34 8.42 0.04
N LYS A 159 9.64 9.62 0.54
CA LYS A 159 10.83 10.40 0.15
C LYS A 159 12.13 9.64 0.41
N LYS A 160 12.23 8.92 1.53
CA LYS A 160 13.40 8.06 1.85
C LYS A 160 13.64 6.99 0.79
N PHE A 161 12.59 6.50 0.14
CA PHE A 161 12.68 5.51 -0.93
C PHE A 161 12.80 6.11 -2.34
N GLY A 162 12.90 7.43 -2.44
CA GLY A 162 13.08 8.12 -3.73
C GLY A 162 11.77 8.50 -4.42
N PHE A 163 10.61 8.38 -3.76
CA PHE A 163 9.39 8.99 -4.28
C PHE A 163 9.54 10.51 -4.30
N VAL A 164 9.16 11.10 -5.40
CA VAL A 164 9.09 12.55 -5.56
C VAL A 164 7.64 13.02 -5.53
N GLU A 165 7.41 14.17 -4.93
CA GLU A 165 6.11 14.85 -4.93
C GLU A 165 5.90 15.43 -6.33
N ILE A 166 4.78 15.11 -6.96
CA ILE A 166 4.45 15.49 -8.34
C ILE A 166 3.50 16.67 -8.36
N GLY A 167 2.49 16.66 -7.48
CA GLY A 167 1.49 17.72 -7.39
C GLY A 167 0.60 17.53 -6.18
N GLU A 168 -0.28 18.51 -5.96
CA GLU A 168 -1.24 18.51 -4.86
C GLU A 168 -2.66 18.61 -5.41
N PHE A 169 -3.62 18.00 -4.73
CA PHE A 169 -5.02 18.07 -5.07
C PHE A 169 -5.91 17.95 -3.84
N TYR A 170 -7.04 18.62 -3.87
CA TYR A 170 -8.04 18.54 -2.80
C TYR A 170 -9.05 17.43 -3.09
N THR A 171 -9.50 16.71 -2.05
CA THR A 171 -10.63 15.78 -2.17
C THR A 171 -11.71 16.11 -1.14
N ASP A 172 -12.96 16.09 -1.59
CA ASP A 172 -14.13 16.24 -0.69
C ASP A 172 -14.30 15.03 0.23
N TYR A 173 -13.77 13.87 -0.16
CA TYR A 173 -13.86 12.64 0.60
C TYR A 173 -13.24 12.76 2.01
N ASN A 174 -12.04 13.29 2.11
CA ASN A 174 -11.36 13.49 3.38
C ASN A 174 -11.26 14.97 3.80
N ARG A 175 -11.70 15.89 2.94
CA ARG A 175 -11.62 17.35 3.11
C ARG A 175 -10.20 17.84 3.37
N LEU A 176 -9.22 17.22 2.73
CA LEU A 176 -7.80 17.54 2.86
C LEU A 176 -7.16 17.71 1.48
N ASN A 177 -6.05 18.43 1.45
CA ASN A 177 -5.11 18.34 0.37
C ASN A 177 -4.39 16.99 0.46
N ASN A 178 -4.17 16.40 -0.71
CA ASN A 178 -3.41 15.16 -0.88
C ASN A 178 -2.26 15.46 -1.84
N VAL A 179 -1.17 14.72 -1.70
CA VAL A 179 0.06 14.89 -2.47
C VAL A 179 0.26 13.65 -3.33
N ASP A 180 0.27 13.84 -4.64
CA ASP A 180 0.67 12.78 -5.56
C ASP A 180 2.17 12.56 -5.46
N MET A 181 2.57 11.30 -5.28
CA MET A 181 3.98 10.94 -5.21
C MET A 181 4.27 9.76 -6.13
N ARG A 182 5.42 9.80 -6.80
CA ARG A 182 5.85 8.78 -7.76
C ARG A 182 7.30 8.37 -7.51
N LEU A 183 7.54 7.07 -7.55
CA LEU A 183 8.88 6.47 -7.59
C LEU A 183 9.13 5.95 -9.01
N VAL A 184 10.08 6.52 -9.73
CA VAL A 184 10.57 6.01 -11.03
C VAL A 184 11.70 5.02 -10.77
N ARG A 185 11.69 3.88 -11.48
CA ARG A 185 12.64 2.78 -11.32
C ARG A 185 13.56 2.67 -12.54
#